data_8cd4b090b762f5541280ea1691dc323a
#
_entry.id   8cd4b090b762f5541280ea1691dc323a
#
_cell.length_a   1.000
_cell.length_b   1.000
_cell.length_c   1.000
_cell.angle_alpha   90.00
_cell.angle_beta   90.00
_cell.angle_gamma   90.00
#
_symmetry.space_group_name_H-M   'P 1'
#
loop_
_entity.id
_entity.type
_entity.pdbx_description
1 polymer ?
#
loop_
_entity_poly.entity_id
_entity_poly.type
_entity_poly.pdbx_seq_one_letter_code
_entity_poly.pdbx_strand_id
1 'polypeptide(L)'
;MTLKIFISYAKENLSDALQYFNKLEELGLEPWLDEKKILPGEKWENAILDAFNNSQVIILLISSKSIDKRGFVQKEAKWALKKLEEKLDNDIYIIPIMIEHCEVPTSISSIVQYIDGTRDESWMRIVSSLKKAAEQYGIPFSPEKEYGPYIVSTETLNDIWNGKPGYNTEIDYPIFKSLLKNIEAKELSNYFYSRAQCAVINNRVSKFEQYYEFPYEIGDFMATNSRWDNFNIEYADPNIISLSYIVNIYYAGAAHHNYEFETFNFDTRDVIRKIELQHIIKNESLPQLSKLVINALCKEYWNRYKASPDDYQIEQFNEGAGEDWSNFRSYLIGKEGLIFLFSPYQLSSFADGSWIVEIPYYDLRECLQDDGAYNLLISPTT
;
A
#
# COMPACT_ATOMS: atom_id res chain seq x y z
N MET A 1 -3.10 16.00 20.19
CA MET A 1 -3.31 14.77 20.97
C MET A 1 -2.90 13.63 20.08
N THR A 2 -2.06 12.70 20.51
CA THR A 2 -1.49 11.62 19.66
C THR A 2 -2.21 10.31 19.99
N LEU A 3 -2.42 9.47 18.98
CA LEU A 3 -3.06 8.15 19.16
C LEU A 3 -2.14 7.23 19.97
N LYS A 4 -2.60 6.76 21.12
CA LYS A 4 -1.88 5.84 21.98
C LYS A 4 -2.21 4.40 21.64
N ILE A 5 -1.19 3.60 21.43
CA ILE A 5 -1.31 2.24 20.94
C ILE A 5 -0.61 1.30 21.91
N PHE A 6 -1.34 0.35 22.46
CA PHE A 6 -0.76 -0.71 23.28
C PHE A 6 -0.38 -1.90 22.38
N ILE A 7 0.85 -2.41 22.50
CA ILE A 7 1.31 -3.60 21.78
C ILE A 7 1.36 -4.78 22.73
N SER A 8 0.47 -5.76 22.49
CA SER A 8 0.44 -7.03 23.21
C SER A 8 1.16 -8.11 22.38
N TYR A 9 2.08 -8.83 22.99
CA TYR A 9 2.92 -9.83 22.31
C TYR A 9 3.40 -10.92 23.27
N ALA A 10 3.79 -12.08 22.75
CA ALA A 10 4.50 -13.09 23.52
C ALA A 10 5.99 -12.68 23.68
N LYS A 11 6.60 -12.89 24.84
CA LYS A 11 8.00 -12.47 25.12
C LYS A 11 9.00 -12.98 24.07
N GLU A 12 8.74 -14.13 23.49
CA GLU A 12 9.54 -14.73 22.42
C GLU A 12 9.49 -13.94 21.11
N ASN A 13 8.46 -13.11 20.93
CA ASN A 13 8.26 -12.27 19.76
C ASN A 13 8.67 -10.81 19.99
N LEU A 14 9.60 -10.57 20.94
CA LEU A 14 10.07 -9.21 21.23
C LEU A 14 10.67 -8.50 20.01
N SER A 15 11.37 -9.22 19.13
CA SER A 15 11.93 -8.62 17.90
C SER A 15 10.86 -8.10 16.98
N ASP A 16 9.77 -8.84 16.79
CA ASP A 16 8.63 -8.44 15.98
C ASP A 16 7.91 -7.24 16.61
N ALA A 17 7.68 -7.30 17.93
CA ALA A 17 7.06 -6.21 18.68
C ALA A 17 7.87 -4.90 18.59
N LEU A 18 9.20 -4.97 18.63
CA LEU A 18 10.09 -3.81 18.45
C LEU A 18 10.02 -3.25 17.01
N GLN A 19 9.89 -4.10 16.00
CA GLN A 19 9.70 -3.62 14.62
C GLN A 19 8.39 -2.84 14.47
N TYR A 20 7.27 -3.35 14.99
CA TYR A 20 6.01 -2.63 15.01
C TYR A 20 6.09 -1.34 15.85
N PHE A 21 6.73 -1.39 17.01
CA PHE A 21 6.94 -0.22 17.86
C PHE A 21 7.64 0.90 17.09
N ASN A 22 8.79 0.60 16.45
CA ASN A 22 9.55 1.58 15.69
C ASN A 22 8.76 2.14 14.50
N LYS A 23 8.08 1.28 13.72
CA LYS A 23 7.21 1.71 12.61
C LYS A 23 6.09 2.64 13.07
N LEU A 24 5.52 2.42 14.25
CA LEU A 24 4.47 3.29 14.81
C LEU A 24 5.03 4.63 15.31
N GLU A 25 6.23 4.65 15.92
CA GLU A 25 6.93 5.89 16.30
C GLU A 25 7.30 6.72 15.05
N GLU A 26 7.76 6.07 13.96
CA GLU A 26 8.05 6.73 12.68
C GLU A 26 6.81 7.40 12.07
N LEU A 27 5.62 6.87 12.32
CA LEU A 27 4.34 7.49 11.93
C LEU A 27 3.90 8.63 12.87
N GLY A 28 4.70 9.00 13.88
CA GLY A 28 4.35 10.03 14.86
C GLY A 28 3.27 9.60 15.85
N LEU A 29 3.02 8.30 16.01
CA LEU A 29 2.08 7.72 16.97
C LEU A 29 2.77 7.48 18.34
N GLU A 30 2.00 7.19 19.36
CA GLU A 30 2.48 6.94 20.71
C GLU A 30 2.32 5.45 21.09
N PRO A 31 3.21 4.56 20.57
CA PRO A 31 3.17 3.15 20.94
C PRO A 31 3.66 2.93 22.36
N TRP A 32 3.06 1.98 23.05
CA TRP A 32 3.49 1.49 24.34
C TRP A 32 3.89 0.02 24.25
N LEU A 33 5.10 -0.27 24.71
CA LEU A 33 5.69 -1.60 24.81
C LEU A 33 6.37 -1.72 26.18
N ASP A 34 6.11 -2.78 26.93
CA ASP A 34 6.61 -2.97 28.28
C ASP A 34 8.14 -2.85 28.37
N GLU A 35 8.86 -3.51 27.46
CA GLU A 35 10.33 -3.49 27.40
C GLU A 35 10.92 -2.07 27.17
N LYS A 36 10.15 -1.18 26.56
CA LYS A 36 10.59 0.20 26.25
C LYS A 36 10.16 1.22 27.30
N LYS A 37 9.05 0.98 27.99
CA LYS A 37 8.37 2.02 28.78
C LYS A 37 8.40 1.75 30.29
N ILE A 38 8.65 0.51 30.76
CA ILE A 38 8.73 0.20 32.19
C ILE A 38 10.15 0.42 32.70
N LEU A 39 10.29 1.25 33.72
CA LEU A 39 11.58 1.52 34.35
C LEU A 39 11.93 0.48 35.43
N PRO A 40 13.22 0.18 35.63
CA PRO A 40 13.66 -0.66 36.74
C PRO A 40 13.14 -0.13 38.07
N GLY A 41 12.45 -1.00 38.82
CA GLY A 41 11.85 -0.65 40.13
C GLY A 41 10.36 -0.31 40.07
N GLU A 42 9.79 -0.15 38.91
CA GLU A 42 8.32 0.04 38.73
C GLU A 42 7.56 -1.28 38.98
N LYS A 43 6.32 -1.14 39.47
CA LYS A 43 5.38 -2.27 39.55
C LYS A 43 4.80 -2.52 38.17
N TRP A 44 5.38 -3.46 37.44
CA TRP A 44 5.09 -3.76 36.05
C TRP A 44 3.59 -4.05 35.77
N GLU A 45 2.88 -4.73 36.71
CA GLU A 45 1.46 -5.04 36.54
C GLU A 45 0.59 -3.77 36.48
N ASN A 46 0.89 -2.77 37.32
CA ASN A 46 0.17 -1.51 37.33
C ASN A 46 0.49 -0.69 36.10
N ALA A 47 1.77 -0.61 35.70
CA ALA A 47 2.20 0.12 34.52
C ALA A 47 1.53 -0.42 33.22
N ILE A 48 1.46 -1.74 33.09
CA ILE A 48 0.77 -2.40 31.96
C ILE A 48 -0.73 -2.11 31.99
N LEU A 49 -1.39 -2.24 33.14
CA LEU A 49 -2.81 -2.01 33.25
C LEU A 49 -3.18 -0.53 32.95
N ASP A 50 -2.38 0.40 33.44
CA ASP A 50 -2.55 1.81 33.18
C ASP A 50 -2.35 2.15 31.69
N ALA A 51 -1.31 1.62 31.07
CA ALA A 51 -1.05 1.80 29.65
C ALA A 51 -2.18 1.21 28.79
N PHE A 52 -2.62 -0.01 29.09
CA PHE A 52 -3.73 -0.67 28.42
C PHE A 52 -5.02 0.17 28.53
N ASN A 53 -5.35 0.68 29.72
CA ASN A 53 -6.55 1.46 29.94
C ASN A 53 -6.53 2.85 29.27
N ASN A 54 -5.35 3.42 29.10
CA ASN A 54 -5.14 4.74 28.48
C ASN A 54 -4.92 4.69 26.96
N SER A 55 -4.83 3.50 26.38
CA SER A 55 -4.65 3.34 24.93
C SER A 55 -5.97 3.37 24.20
N GLN A 56 -5.97 4.02 23.03
CA GLN A 56 -7.09 4.07 22.12
C GLN A 56 -7.17 2.83 21.22
N VAL A 57 -6.01 2.23 20.91
CA VAL A 57 -5.92 1.04 20.06
C VAL A 57 -5.03 0.00 20.72
N ILE A 58 -5.39 -1.27 20.58
CA ILE A 58 -4.61 -2.41 21.00
C ILE A 58 -4.15 -3.17 19.74
N ILE A 59 -2.85 -3.23 19.50
CA ILE A 59 -2.26 -4.17 18.53
C ILE A 59 -1.99 -5.48 19.25
N LEU A 60 -2.54 -6.57 18.73
CA LEU A 60 -2.38 -7.90 19.27
C LEU A 60 -1.56 -8.75 18.31
N LEU A 61 -0.29 -9.03 18.65
CA LEU A 61 0.59 -9.88 17.84
C LEU A 61 0.29 -11.35 18.12
N ILE A 62 -0.14 -12.07 17.08
CA ILE A 62 -0.55 -13.46 17.13
C ILE A 62 0.55 -14.34 16.53
N SER A 63 1.01 -15.32 17.33
CA SER A 63 1.98 -16.35 16.94
C SER A 63 1.61 -17.67 17.60
N SER A 64 2.21 -18.77 17.18
CA SER A 64 2.10 -20.07 17.88
C SER A 64 2.45 -19.96 19.37
N LYS A 65 3.44 -19.14 19.70
CA LYS A 65 3.86 -18.90 21.09
C LYS A 65 2.84 -18.11 21.91
N SER A 66 2.13 -17.16 21.28
CA SER A 66 1.08 -16.39 21.97
C SER A 66 -0.18 -17.20 22.23
N ILE A 67 -0.44 -18.20 21.39
CA ILE A 67 -1.64 -19.06 21.46
C ILE A 67 -1.47 -20.16 22.50
N ASP A 68 -0.31 -20.84 22.55
CA ASP A 68 -0.06 -22.02 23.38
C ASP A 68 0.14 -21.70 24.87
N LYS A 69 0.43 -20.47 25.23
CA LYS A 69 0.72 -20.11 26.62
C LYS A 69 -0.52 -19.72 27.42
N ARG A 70 -0.75 -20.45 28.51
CA ARG A 70 -1.58 -20.00 29.64
C ARG A 70 -0.87 -18.83 30.35
N GLY A 71 -0.98 -17.61 29.82
CA GLY A 71 -0.23 -16.49 30.36
C GLY A 71 -0.84 -15.14 30.09
N PHE A 72 0.01 -14.12 30.23
CA PHE A 72 -0.36 -12.71 30.23
C PHE A 72 -1.01 -12.26 28.91
N VAL A 73 -0.52 -12.70 27.74
CA VAL A 73 -1.07 -12.36 26.41
C VAL A 73 -2.53 -12.81 26.28
N GLN A 74 -2.90 -13.99 26.81
CA GLN A 74 -4.31 -14.42 26.81
C GLN A 74 -5.17 -13.58 27.75
N LYS A 75 -4.59 -13.05 28.85
CA LYS A 75 -5.28 -12.16 29.78
C LYS A 75 -5.53 -10.80 29.16
N GLU A 76 -4.54 -10.24 28.46
CA GLU A 76 -4.63 -8.97 27.72
C GLU A 76 -5.62 -9.07 26.56
N ALA A 77 -5.55 -10.14 25.77
CA ALA A 77 -6.52 -10.39 24.70
C ALA A 77 -7.96 -10.48 25.24
N LYS A 78 -8.17 -11.16 26.37
CA LYS A 78 -9.49 -11.21 27.04
C LYS A 78 -9.94 -9.84 27.56
N TRP A 79 -9.01 -9.04 28.08
CA TRP A 79 -9.31 -7.68 28.52
C TRP A 79 -9.68 -6.78 27.33
N ALA A 80 -8.95 -6.89 26.23
CA ALA A 80 -9.23 -6.15 25.00
C ALA A 80 -10.60 -6.51 24.42
N LEU A 81 -10.92 -7.81 24.31
CA LEU A 81 -12.22 -8.28 23.85
C LEU A 81 -13.36 -7.84 24.77
N LYS A 82 -13.17 -7.90 26.09
CA LYS A 82 -14.18 -7.39 27.04
C LYS A 82 -14.40 -5.88 26.89
N LYS A 83 -13.36 -5.09 26.68
CA LYS A 83 -13.45 -3.65 26.45
C LYS A 83 -14.09 -3.33 25.10
N LEU A 84 -13.96 -4.20 24.10
CA LEU A 84 -14.60 -4.04 22.81
C LEU A 84 -16.13 -4.05 22.94
N GLU A 85 -16.70 -4.83 23.88
CA GLU A 85 -18.15 -4.84 24.17
C GLU A 85 -18.68 -3.47 24.66
N GLU A 86 -17.81 -2.60 25.16
CA GLU A 86 -18.12 -1.24 25.62
C GLU A 86 -17.97 -0.18 24.51
N LYS A 87 -17.50 -0.56 23.30
CA LYS A 87 -17.29 0.32 22.15
C LYS A 87 -18.48 0.29 21.20
N LEU A 88 -18.55 1.28 20.30
CA LEU A 88 -19.55 1.27 19.24
C LEU A 88 -19.23 0.16 18.22
N ASP A 89 -20.26 -0.41 17.60
CA ASP A 89 -20.14 -1.57 16.70
C ASP A 89 -19.14 -1.38 15.55
N ASN A 90 -18.86 -0.12 15.15
CA ASN A 90 -17.93 0.21 14.06
C ASN A 90 -16.58 0.74 14.54
N ASP A 91 -16.31 0.75 15.85
CA ASP A 91 -15.05 1.27 16.40
C ASP A 91 -13.89 0.27 16.16
N ILE A 92 -12.77 0.79 15.66
CA ILE A 92 -11.51 0.04 15.64
C ILE A 92 -10.82 0.24 16.98
N TYR A 93 -10.81 -0.81 17.79
CA TYR A 93 -10.14 -0.82 19.09
C TYR A 93 -9.05 -1.89 19.17
N ILE A 94 -9.22 -3.02 18.48
CA ILE A 94 -8.26 -4.12 18.43
C ILE A 94 -7.86 -4.35 16.98
N ILE A 95 -6.55 -4.44 16.73
CA ILE A 95 -5.95 -4.82 15.45
C ILE A 95 -5.14 -6.10 15.67
N PRO A 96 -5.71 -7.29 15.40
CA PRO A 96 -4.98 -8.54 15.51
C PRO A 96 -4.10 -8.74 14.29
N ILE A 97 -2.81 -9.02 14.52
CA ILE A 97 -1.80 -9.22 13.48
C ILE A 97 -1.18 -10.61 13.66
N MET A 98 -1.39 -11.50 12.71
CA MET A 98 -0.72 -12.80 12.67
C MET A 98 0.70 -12.59 12.12
N ILE A 99 1.72 -12.74 12.97
CA ILE A 99 3.13 -12.48 12.63
C ILE A 99 3.89 -13.70 12.10
N GLU A 100 3.32 -14.87 12.19
CA GLU A 100 3.78 -16.13 11.60
C GLU A 100 2.57 -17.01 11.27
N HIS A 101 2.70 -17.94 10.35
CA HIS A 101 1.61 -18.86 10.04
C HIS A 101 1.22 -19.71 11.25
N CYS A 102 0.04 -19.44 11.79
CA CYS A 102 -0.55 -20.15 12.93
C CYS A 102 -2.09 -20.13 12.85
N GLU A 103 -2.74 -21.00 13.61
CA GLU A 103 -4.19 -21.01 13.70
C GLU A 103 -4.69 -19.90 14.63
N VAL A 104 -5.33 -18.87 14.07
CA VAL A 104 -5.86 -17.75 14.87
C VAL A 104 -7.02 -18.24 15.74
N PRO A 105 -7.00 -18.03 17.06
CA PRO A 105 -8.06 -18.48 17.96
C PRO A 105 -9.45 -17.98 17.53
N THR A 106 -10.44 -18.88 17.53
CA THR A 106 -11.83 -18.54 17.17
C THR A 106 -12.41 -17.45 18.06
N SER A 107 -11.96 -17.34 19.32
CA SER A 107 -12.34 -16.25 20.23
C SER A 107 -11.92 -14.86 19.74
N ILE A 108 -11.00 -14.76 18.79
CA ILE A 108 -10.56 -13.51 18.16
C ILE A 108 -11.18 -13.41 16.75
N SER A 109 -10.97 -14.43 15.91
CA SER A 109 -11.37 -14.42 14.50
C SER A 109 -12.88 -14.37 14.27
N SER A 110 -13.70 -14.78 15.25
CA SER A 110 -15.16 -14.66 15.19
C SER A 110 -15.69 -13.25 15.57
N ILE A 111 -14.87 -12.40 16.17
CA ILE A 111 -15.29 -11.08 16.68
C ILE A 111 -14.69 -9.96 15.85
N VAL A 112 -13.40 -10.06 15.49
CA VAL A 112 -12.67 -9.04 14.75
C VAL A 112 -11.88 -9.63 13.60
N GLN A 113 -11.80 -8.89 12.49
CA GLN A 113 -10.97 -9.27 11.35
C GLN A 113 -9.49 -9.16 11.74
N TYR A 114 -8.73 -10.24 11.56
CA TYR A 114 -7.27 -10.20 11.70
C TYR A 114 -6.58 -9.96 10.36
N ILE A 115 -5.31 -9.55 10.41
CA ILE A 115 -4.47 -9.37 9.24
C ILE A 115 -3.28 -10.35 9.28
N ASP A 116 -2.94 -10.89 8.13
CA ASP A 116 -1.75 -11.71 7.93
C ASP A 116 -0.52 -10.80 7.77
N GLY A 117 0.20 -10.56 8.86
CA GLY A 117 1.36 -9.68 8.94
C GLY A 117 2.62 -10.22 8.24
N THR A 118 2.57 -11.45 7.68
CA THR A 118 3.68 -12.02 6.91
C THR A 118 3.74 -11.50 5.46
N ARG A 119 2.70 -10.79 5.02
CA ARG A 119 2.59 -10.23 3.67
C ARG A 119 3.06 -8.77 3.65
N ASP A 120 3.75 -8.38 2.61
CA ASP A 120 4.32 -7.03 2.46
C ASP A 120 3.24 -5.92 2.47
N GLU A 121 2.09 -6.18 1.85
CA GLU A 121 0.97 -5.22 1.80
C GLU A 121 0.24 -5.01 3.14
N SER A 122 0.49 -5.86 4.14
CA SER A 122 -0.23 -5.83 5.41
C SER A 122 -0.02 -4.55 6.20
N TRP A 123 1.18 -3.96 6.11
CA TRP A 123 1.48 -2.72 6.81
C TRP A 123 0.56 -1.56 6.38
N MET A 124 0.27 -1.42 5.11
CA MET A 124 -0.62 -0.37 4.59
C MET A 124 -2.05 -0.54 5.16
N ARG A 125 -2.55 -1.77 5.24
CA ARG A 125 -3.86 -2.04 5.84
C ARG A 125 -3.89 -1.74 7.34
N ILE A 126 -2.80 -2.00 8.06
CA ILE A 126 -2.66 -1.63 9.48
C ILE A 126 -2.71 -0.11 9.62
N VAL A 127 -1.98 0.64 8.78
CA VAL A 127 -1.98 2.12 8.78
C VAL A 127 -3.39 2.66 8.49
N SER A 128 -4.10 2.09 7.52
CA SER A 128 -5.51 2.46 7.23
C SER A 128 -6.43 2.25 8.45
N SER A 129 -6.26 1.13 9.17
CA SER A 129 -7.01 0.87 10.40
C SER A 129 -6.68 1.88 11.50
N LEU A 130 -5.40 2.23 11.65
CA LEU A 130 -4.96 3.24 12.62
C LEU A 130 -5.49 4.64 12.28
N LYS A 131 -5.57 4.99 11.00
CA LYS A 131 -6.17 6.24 10.52
C LYS A 131 -7.63 6.32 10.89
N LYS A 132 -8.40 5.29 10.60
CA LYS A 132 -9.81 5.20 10.98
C LYS A 132 -10.00 5.28 12.51
N ALA A 133 -9.14 4.59 13.28
CA ALA A 133 -9.17 4.69 14.74
C ALA A 133 -8.86 6.12 15.21
N ALA A 134 -7.89 6.81 14.65
CA ALA A 134 -7.56 8.19 14.98
C ALA A 134 -8.74 9.14 14.70
N GLU A 135 -9.43 8.98 13.57
CA GLU A 135 -10.64 9.72 13.20
C GLU A 135 -11.77 9.54 14.24
N GLN A 136 -11.97 8.31 14.73
CA GLN A 136 -12.97 7.99 15.77
C GLN A 136 -12.74 8.79 17.08
N TYR A 137 -11.48 9.08 17.40
CA TYR A 137 -11.11 9.88 18.58
C TYR A 137 -10.87 11.36 18.26
N GLY A 138 -11.14 11.83 17.02
CA GLY A 138 -10.90 13.21 16.60
C GLY A 138 -9.41 13.59 16.65
N ILE A 139 -8.51 12.62 16.52
CA ILE A 139 -7.05 12.81 16.53
C ILE A 139 -6.61 13.01 15.07
N PRO A 140 -6.02 14.15 14.71
CA PRO A 140 -5.42 14.31 13.38
C PRO A 140 -4.28 13.29 13.21
N PHE A 141 -4.45 12.38 12.26
CA PHE A 141 -3.43 11.41 11.91
C PHE A 141 -3.28 11.37 10.39
N SER A 142 -2.30 12.10 9.92
CA SER A 142 -1.81 12.04 8.55
C SER A 142 -0.28 12.04 8.65
N PRO A 143 0.35 10.87 8.67
CA PRO A 143 1.80 10.78 8.79
C PRO A 143 2.43 11.50 7.60
N GLU A 144 3.19 12.55 7.90
CA GLU A 144 4.01 13.23 6.91
C GLU A 144 5.30 12.42 6.73
N LYS A 145 5.68 12.16 5.48
CA LYS A 145 6.93 11.48 5.14
C LYS A 145 7.73 12.34 4.17
N GLU A 146 9.04 12.42 4.39
CA GLU A 146 9.94 13.15 3.51
C GLU A 146 10.36 12.28 2.31
N TYR A 147 10.24 12.88 1.12
CA TYR A 147 10.69 12.31 -0.15
C TYR A 147 11.46 13.39 -0.90
N GLY A 148 12.79 13.36 -0.83
CA GLY A 148 13.63 14.41 -1.41
C GLY A 148 13.22 15.80 -0.89
N PRO A 149 12.84 16.75 -1.77
CA PRO A 149 12.43 18.09 -1.35
C PRO A 149 10.96 18.18 -0.92
N TYR A 150 10.22 17.06 -0.85
CA TYR A 150 8.81 17.06 -0.53
C TYR A 150 8.53 16.46 0.84
N ILE A 151 7.60 17.10 1.56
CA ILE A 151 6.88 16.50 2.68
C ILE A 151 5.53 16.06 2.15
N VAL A 152 5.21 14.78 2.27
CA VAL A 152 4.00 14.18 1.72
C VAL A 152 3.14 13.61 2.83
N SER A 153 1.89 14.01 2.87
CA SER A 153 0.83 13.38 3.67
C SER A 153 -0.19 12.69 2.79
N THR A 154 -0.95 11.75 3.35
CA THR A 154 -1.99 11.03 2.64
C THR A 154 -3.35 11.50 3.08
N GLU A 155 -4.21 11.87 2.14
CA GLU A 155 -5.64 12.03 2.36
C GLU A 155 -6.42 10.95 1.62
N THR A 156 -7.66 10.66 2.08
CA THR A 156 -8.51 9.60 1.53
C THR A 156 -9.87 10.17 1.17
N LEU A 157 -10.34 9.87 -0.04
CA LEU A 157 -11.73 10.06 -0.43
C LEU A 157 -12.50 8.76 -0.25
N ASN A 158 -13.60 8.81 0.50
CA ASN A 158 -14.51 7.70 0.71
C ASN A 158 -15.88 8.02 0.12
N ASP A 159 -16.47 7.08 -0.61
CA ASP A 159 -17.83 7.18 -1.11
C ASP A 159 -18.49 5.79 -1.13
N ILE A 160 -19.61 5.67 -0.44
CA ILE A 160 -20.31 4.39 -0.24
C ILE A 160 -21.78 4.57 -0.59
N TRP A 161 -22.32 3.60 -1.31
CA TRP A 161 -23.74 3.51 -1.56
C TRP A 161 -24.22 2.06 -1.60
N ASN A 162 -25.26 1.78 -0.84
CA ASN A 162 -25.86 0.45 -0.73
C ASN A 162 -26.96 0.29 -1.78
N GLY A 163 -26.66 -0.47 -2.85
CA GLY A 163 -27.56 -0.82 -3.93
C GLY A 163 -27.44 -2.29 -4.31
N LYS A 164 -28.04 -2.67 -5.45
CA LYS A 164 -27.93 -4.01 -6.05
C LYS A 164 -27.43 -3.91 -7.50
N PRO A 165 -26.12 -3.91 -7.77
CA PRO A 165 -25.00 -3.84 -6.83
C PRO A 165 -24.84 -2.43 -6.22
N GLY A 166 -24.30 -2.37 -5.00
CA GLY A 166 -23.81 -1.16 -4.37
C GLY A 166 -22.42 -0.76 -4.85
N TYR A 167 -21.84 0.28 -4.26
CA TYR A 167 -20.41 0.57 -4.42
C TYR A 167 -19.77 1.02 -3.11
N ASN A 168 -18.48 0.74 -2.99
CA ASN A 168 -17.59 1.22 -1.95
C ASN A 168 -16.28 1.67 -2.59
N THR A 169 -15.93 2.94 -2.44
CA THR A 169 -14.73 3.56 -3.03
C THR A 169 -13.90 4.18 -1.93
N GLU A 170 -12.63 3.80 -1.86
CA GLU A 170 -11.64 4.35 -0.93
C GLU A 170 -10.38 4.70 -1.72
N ILE A 171 -10.10 5.99 -1.91
CA ILE A 171 -9.00 6.46 -2.74
C ILE A 171 -8.04 7.29 -1.91
N ASP A 172 -6.87 6.76 -1.65
CA ASP A 172 -5.76 7.50 -1.06
C ASP A 172 -5.13 8.41 -2.11
N TYR A 173 -4.79 9.63 -1.73
CA TYR A 173 -4.07 10.56 -2.59
C TYR A 173 -3.05 11.39 -1.82
N PRO A 174 -1.89 11.72 -2.44
CA PRO A 174 -0.85 12.48 -1.78
C PRO A 174 -1.17 13.98 -1.73
N ILE A 175 -0.87 14.59 -0.60
CA ILE A 175 -0.77 16.04 -0.43
C ILE A 175 0.70 16.39 -0.30
N PHE A 176 1.20 17.20 -1.21
CA PHE A 176 2.59 17.62 -1.28
C PHE A 176 2.78 18.99 -0.65
N LYS A 177 3.82 19.11 0.17
CA LYS A 177 4.42 20.39 0.58
C LYS A 177 5.87 20.38 0.11
N SER A 178 6.34 21.48 -0.48
CA SER A 178 7.73 21.58 -0.92
C SER A 178 8.58 22.30 0.13
N LEU A 179 9.77 21.79 0.38
CA LEU A 179 10.81 22.44 1.16
C LEU A 179 11.57 23.51 0.33
N LEU A 180 11.41 23.46 -1.00
CA LEU A 180 12.03 24.42 -1.93
C LEU A 180 10.98 25.43 -2.43
N LYS A 181 11.35 26.71 -2.44
CA LYS A 181 10.44 27.82 -2.79
C LYS A 181 10.01 27.86 -4.26
N ASN A 182 10.75 27.20 -5.14
CA ASN A 182 10.56 27.22 -6.59
C ASN A 182 9.70 26.05 -7.13
N ILE A 183 9.19 25.18 -6.24
CA ILE A 183 8.38 24.02 -6.65
C ILE A 183 6.92 24.24 -6.25
N GLU A 184 6.03 24.22 -7.22
CA GLU A 184 4.56 24.32 -7.05
C GLU A 184 3.94 23.01 -6.59
N ALA A 185 4.28 22.55 -5.37
CA ALA A 185 3.78 21.30 -4.77
C ALA A 185 2.23 21.23 -4.72
N LYS A 186 1.56 22.39 -4.68
CA LYS A 186 0.10 22.47 -4.70
C LYS A 186 -0.50 21.96 -6.01
N GLU A 187 0.19 22.15 -7.14
CA GLU A 187 -0.26 21.67 -8.45
C GLU A 187 -0.28 20.14 -8.49
N LEU A 188 0.77 19.48 -7.94
CA LEU A 188 0.80 18.02 -7.77
C LEU A 188 -0.36 17.54 -6.88
N SER A 189 -0.58 18.18 -5.74
CA SER A 189 -1.69 17.83 -4.83
C SER A 189 -3.04 17.94 -5.52
N ASN A 190 -3.28 19.01 -6.29
CA ASN A 190 -4.51 19.21 -7.05
C ASN A 190 -4.70 18.16 -8.16
N TYR A 191 -3.61 17.76 -8.83
CA TYR A 191 -3.65 16.71 -9.84
C TYR A 191 -4.14 15.39 -9.24
N PHE A 192 -3.56 14.96 -8.12
CA PHE A 192 -3.94 13.69 -7.50
C PHE A 192 -5.30 13.73 -6.79
N TYR A 193 -5.67 14.86 -6.22
CA TYR A 193 -7.04 15.08 -5.75
C TYR A 193 -8.06 14.95 -6.88
N SER A 194 -7.78 15.56 -8.05
CA SER A 194 -8.66 15.46 -9.23
C SER A 194 -8.76 14.02 -9.75
N ARG A 195 -7.64 13.28 -9.77
CA ARG A 195 -7.63 11.84 -10.08
C ARG A 195 -8.55 11.05 -9.13
N ALA A 196 -8.42 11.29 -7.83
CA ALA A 196 -9.25 10.64 -6.83
C ALA A 196 -10.74 10.97 -7.00
N GLN A 197 -11.08 12.24 -7.27
CA GLN A 197 -12.45 12.66 -7.57
C GLN A 197 -13.02 11.97 -8.81
N CYS A 198 -12.23 11.85 -9.89
CA CYS A 198 -12.65 11.14 -11.09
C CYS A 198 -12.93 9.66 -10.80
N ALA A 199 -12.09 8.99 -10.00
CA ALA A 199 -12.28 7.60 -9.61
C ALA A 199 -13.60 7.41 -8.84
N VAL A 200 -13.89 8.28 -7.86
CA VAL A 200 -15.16 8.29 -7.11
C VAL A 200 -16.36 8.49 -8.04
N ILE A 201 -16.32 9.51 -8.90
CA ILE A 201 -17.42 9.84 -9.82
C ILE A 201 -17.70 8.65 -10.77
N ASN A 202 -16.65 8.04 -11.32
CA ASN A 202 -16.79 6.92 -12.25
C ASN A 202 -17.43 5.69 -11.57
N ASN A 203 -17.12 5.45 -10.29
CA ASN A 203 -17.70 4.30 -9.58
C ASN A 203 -19.20 4.47 -9.29
N ARG A 204 -19.71 5.70 -9.28
CA ARG A 204 -21.13 6.02 -9.09
C ARG A 204 -22.04 5.54 -10.21
N VAL A 205 -21.48 5.09 -11.34
CA VAL A 205 -22.24 4.50 -12.46
C VAL A 205 -23.07 3.31 -12.01
N SER A 206 -22.65 2.58 -10.97
CA SER A 206 -23.40 1.48 -10.36
C SER A 206 -24.85 1.84 -9.97
N LYS A 207 -25.15 3.14 -9.74
CA LYS A 207 -26.51 3.59 -9.47
C LYS A 207 -27.44 3.44 -10.67
N PHE A 208 -26.92 3.39 -11.88
CA PHE A 208 -27.68 3.21 -13.13
C PHE A 208 -27.77 1.73 -13.54
N GLU A 209 -26.94 0.87 -12.97
CA GLU A 209 -26.76 -0.55 -13.34
C GLU A 209 -27.33 -1.47 -12.26
N GLN A 210 -28.59 -1.25 -11.86
CA GLN A 210 -29.23 -2.04 -10.81
C GLN A 210 -29.86 -3.31 -11.37
N TYR A 211 -29.65 -4.44 -10.67
CA TYR A 211 -30.25 -5.73 -10.97
C TYR A 211 -31.19 -6.15 -9.86
N TYR A 212 -32.49 -6.19 -10.10
CA TYR A 212 -33.49 -6.56 -9.09
C TYR A 212 -33.38 -8.02 -8.62
N GLU A 213 -32.88 -8.91 -9.48
CA GLU A 213 -32.67 -10.35 -9.19
C GLU A 213 -31.25 -10.66 -8.74
N PHE A 214 -30.49 -9.69 -8.29
CA PHE A 214 -29.13 -9.90 -7.81
C PHE A 214 -29.13 -10.83 -6.58
N PRO A 215 -28.32 -11.93 -6.58
CA PRO A 215 -28.45 -13.01 -5.61
C PRO A 215 -28.00 -12.69 -4.19
N TYR A 216 -27.32 -11.54 -4.01
CA TYR A 216 -26.76 -11.13 -2.71
C TYR A 216 -27.60 -10.06 -2.04
N GLU A 217 -27.56 -10.00 -0.70
CA GLU A 217 -28.29 -9.01 0.08
C GLU A 217 -27.61 -7.61 0.03
N ILE A 218 -28.40 -6.56 0.13
CA ILE A 218 -27.91 -5.19 0.17
C ILE A 218 -26.98 -5.01 1.38
N GLY A 219 -25.77 -4.47 1.15
CA GLY A 219 -24.74 -4.29 2.17
C GLY A 219 -23.79 -5.49 2.33
N ASP A 220 -24.05 -6.62 1.64
CA ASP A 220 -23.10 -7.71 1.55
C ASP A 220 -21.89 -7.25 0.68
N PHE A 221 -20.69 -7.70 1.06
CA PHE A 221 -19.49 -7.49 0.25
C PHE A 221 -19.66 -8.02 -1.18
N MET A 222 -20.27 -9.21 -1.33
CA MET A 222 -20.53 -9.81 -2.64
C MET A 222 -21.55 -9.01 -3.49
N ALA A 223 -22.34 -8.14 -2.88
CA ALA A 223 -23.27 -7.24 -3.56
C ALA A 223 -22.69 -5.86 -3.87
N THR A 224 -21.39 -5.64 -3.66
CA THR A 224 -20.78 -4.31 -3.68
C THR A 224 -19.61 -4.26 -4.65
N ASN A 225 -19.66 -3.38 -5.64
CA ASN A 225 -18.49 -3.02 -6.45
C ASN A 225 -17.53 -2.21 -5.58
N SER A 226 -16.33 -2.69 -5.38
CA SER A 226 -15.36 -2.02 -4.51
C SER A 226 -14.13 -1.57 -5.30
N ARG A 227 -13.67 -0.36 -5.01
CA ARG A 227 -12.40 0.16 -5.51
C ARG A 227 -11.61 0.76 -4.35
N TRP A 228 -10.33 0.39 -4.23
CA TRP A 228 -9.42 1.00 -3.27
C TRP A 228 -8.06 1.21 -3.91
N ASP A 229 -7.62 2.47 -3.90
CA ASP A 229 -6.38 2.90 -4.53
C ASP A 229 -5.39 3.32 -3.45
N ASN A 230 -4.17 2.77 -3.53
CA ASN A 230 -3.06 3.15 -2.66
C ASN A 230 -1.88 3.58 -3.52
N PHE A 231 -1.14 4.61 -3.09
CA PHE A 231 0.02 5.10 -3.82
C PHE A 231 1.34 4.79 -3.11
N ASN A 232 2.42 4.73 -3.89
CA ASN A 232 3.79 4.69 -3.41
C ASN A 232 4.64 5.66 -4.23
N ILE A 233 5.50 6.45 -3.54
CA ILE A 233 6.48 7.32 -4.20
C ILE A 233 7.76 6.52 -4.33
N GLU A 234 8.16 6.25 -5.58
CA GLU A 234 9.36 5.50 -5.90
C GLU A 234 10.61 6.36 -5.83
N TYR A 235 10.54 7.53 -6.42
CA TYR A 235 11.66 8.47 -6.47
C TYR A 235 11.17 9.92 -6.42
N ALA A 236 11.89 10.76 -5.71
CA ALA A 236 11.66 12.20 -5.70
C ALA A 236 12.97 12.97 -5.45
N ASP A 237 13.24 13.92 -6.30
CA ASP A 237 14.31 14.91 -6.17
C ASP A 237 13.82 16.30 -6.61
N PRO A 238 14.66 17.36 -6.66
CA PRO A 238 14.24 18.68 -7.12
C PRO A 238 13.74 18.75 -8.57
N ASN A 239 14.07 17.75 -9.40
CA ASN A 239 13.80 17.75 -10.83
C ASN A 239 12.68 16.80 -11.24
N ILE A 240 12.53 15.68 -10.52
CA ILE A 240 11.61 14.59 -10.89
C ILE A 240 10.86 14.11 -9.65
N ILE A 241 9.61 13.76 -9.85
CA ILE A 241 8.85 12.88 -8.95
C ILE A 241 8.25 11.73 -9.76
N SER A 242 8.40 10.52 -9.23
CA SER A 242 7.91 9.27 -9.80
C SER A 242 7.14 8.49 -8.77
N LEU A 243 5.88 8.16 -9.06
CA LEU A 243 5.03 7.42 -8.14
C LEU A 243 4.07 6.49 -8.88
N SER A 244 3.62 5.45 -8.18
CA SER A 244 2.64 4.49 -8.66
C SER A 244 1.41 4.43 -7.76
N TYR A 245 0.31 3.99 -8.35
CA TYR A 245 -0.86 3.51 -7.64
C TYR A 245 -1.03 2.01 -7.88
N ILE A 246 -1.45 1.31 -6.84
CA ILE A 246 -2.10 0.01 -6.97
C ILE A 246 -3.60 0.30 -6.91
N VAL A 247 -4.27 0.10 -8.03
CA VAL A 247 -5.72 0.29 -8.19
C VAL A 247 -6.38 -1.07 -8.04
N ASN A 248 -7.01 -1.31 -6.91
CA ASN A 248 -7.72 -2.56 -6.66
C ASN A 248 -9.19 -2.41 -7.03
N ILE A 249 -9.74 -3.40 -7.72
CA ILE A 249 -11.12 -3.39 -8.19
C ILE A 249 -11.76 -4.75 -7.88
N TYR A 250 -12.93 -4.71 -7.26
CA TYR A 250 -13.78 -5.87 -7.08
C TYR A 250 -15.14 -5.59 -7.71
N TYR A 251 -15.55 -6.43 -8.61
CA TYR A 251 -16.90 -6.39 -9.18
C TYR A 251 -17.83 -7.30 -8.38
N ALA A 252 -19.01 -6.80 -8.04
CA ALA A 252 -20.01 -7.54 -7.29
C ALA A 252 -20.28 -8.91 -7.92
N GLY A 253 -20.17 -9.98 -7.12
CA GLY A 253 -20.33 -11.37 -7.57
C GLY A 253 -19.09 -12.00 -8.18
N ALA A 254 -17.98 -11.28 -8.33
CA ALA A 254 -16.72 -11.85 -8.81
C ALA A 254 -16.09 -12.81 -7.78
N ALA A 255 -15.34 -13.81 -8.27
CA ALA A 255 -14.67 -14.78 -7.40
C ALA A 255 -13.54 -14.14 -6.56
N HIS A 256 -12.89 -13.10 -7.09
CA HIS A 256 -11.81 -12.37 -6.41
C HIS A 256 -11.71 -10.95 -6.99
N HIS A 257 -11.01 -10.06 -6.27
CA HIS A 257 -10.62 -8.75 -6.78
C HIS A 257 -9.50 -8.90 -7.82
N ASN A 258 -9.35 -7.88 -8.65
CA ASN A 258 -8.19 -7.67 -9.52
C ASN A 258 -7.49 -6.38 -9.13
N TYR A 259 -6.26 -6.20 -9.60
CA TYR A 259 -5.55 -4.92 -9.44
C TYR A 259 -4.70 -4.59 -10.66
N GLU A 260 -4.47 -3.30 -10.84
CA GLU A 260 -3.61 -2.77 -11.89
C GLU A 260 -2.70 -1.67 -11.35
N PHE A 261 -1.63 -1.39 -12.08
CA PHE A 261 -0.73 -0.27 -11.79
C PHE A 261 -1.06 0.93 -12.66
N GLU A 262 -1.21 2.08 -12.02
CA GLU A 262 -1.13 3.38 -12.70
C GLU A 262 0.16 4.07 -12.25
N THR A 263 0.93 4.63 -13.19
CA THR A 263 2.21 5.27 -12.89
C THR A 263 2.22 6.71 -13.36
N PHE A 264 2.91 7.55 -12.61
CA PHE A 264 3.00 8.98 -12.83
C PHE A 264 4.44 9.44 -12.65
N ASN A 265 4.98 10.06 -13.69
CA ASN A 265 6.32 10.62 -13.69
C ASN A 265 6.22 12.08 -14.11
N PHE A 266 6.80 12.99 -13.32
CA PHE A 266 6.74 14.43 -13.57
C PHE A 266 8.11 15.08 -13.52
N ASP A 267 8.38 15.98 -14.46
CA ASP A 267 9.40 17.02 -14.37
C ASP A 267 8.85 18.15 -13.46
N THR A 268 9.62 18.53 -12.44
CA THR A 268 9.21 19.48 -11.41
C THR A 268 10.07 20.74 -11.32
N ARG A 269 10.95 21.00 -12.30
CA ARG A 269 11.97 22.06 -12.23
C ARG A 269 11.41 23.49 -12.21
N ASP A 270 10.45 23.80 -13.05
CA ASP A 270 9.87 25.15 -13.21
C ASP A 270 8.34 25.13 -13.23
N VAL A 271 7.74 24.26 -14.04
CA VAL A 271 6.32 23.93 -14.08
C VAL A 271 6.17 22.41 -14.10
N ILE A 272 5.07 21.89 -13.56
CA ILE A 272 4.83 20.45 -13.53
C ILE A 272 4.51 19.96 -14.96
N ARG A 273 5.31 19.03 -15.47
CA ARG A 273 5.13 18.38 -16.78
C ARG A 273 5.13 16.88 -16.62
N LYS A 274 4.17 16.22 -17.24
CA LYS A 274 4.15 14.76 -17.29
C LYS A 274 5.26 14.24 -18.19
N ILE A 275 5.99 13.25 -17.73
CA ILE A 275 7.00 12.54 -18.51
C ILE A 275 6.37 11.25 -19.04
N GLU A 276 6.34 11.09 -20.35
CA GLU A 276 5.97 9.85 -21.02
C GLU A 276 7.25 9.07 -21.38
N LEU A 277 7.14 7.75 -21.53
CA LEU A 277 8.30 6.88 -21.78
C LEU A 277 9.07 7.29 -23.05
N GLN A 278 8.35 7.78 -24.08
CA GLN A 278 8.93 8.27 -25.33
C GLN A 278 9.74 9.58 -25.15
N HIS A 279 9.58 10.28 -24.02
CA HIS A 279 10.47 11.41 -23.65
C HIS A 279 11.82 10.94 -23.09
N ILE A 280 11.96 9.64 -22.79
CA ILE A 280 13.15 9.02 -22.22
C ILE A 280 13.81 8.09 -23.25
N ILE A 281 13.01 7.28 -23.92
CA ILE A 281 13.45 6.21 -24.86
C ILE A 281 13.19 6.65 -26.30
N LYS A 282 14.18 6.47 -27.16
CA LYS A 282 14.07 6.70 -28.60
C LYS A 282 13.01 5.78 -29.22
N ASN A 283 12.19 6.30 -30.14
CA ASN A 283 11.11 5.50 -30.75
C ASN A 283 11.63 4.27 -31.49
N GLU A 284 12.76 4.39 -32.18
CA GLU A 284 13.44 3.31 -32.89
C GLU A 284 14.06 2.24 -31.98
N SER A 285 14.20 2.54 -30.70
CA SER A 285 14.78 1.63 -29.70
C SER A 285 13.77 0.72 -29.01
N LEU A 286 12.49 0.77 -29.40
CA LEU A 286 11.44 -0.09 -28.83
C LEU A 286 11.77 -1.60 -28.91
N PRO A 287 12.31 -2.15 -30.02
CA PRO A 287 12.70 -3.54 -30.08
C PRO A 287 13.81 -3.90 -29.09
N GLN A 288 14.77 -3.00 -28.88
CA GLN A 288 15.85 -3.19 -27.93
C GLN A 288 15.34 -3.12 -26.49
N LEU A 289 14.46 -2.16 -26.17
CA LEU A 289 13.81 -2.06 -24.88
C LEU A 289 13.03 -3.34 -24.55
N SER A 290 12.18 -3.82 -25.46
CA SER A 290 11.42 -5.07 -25.31
C SER A 290 12.35 -6.24 -24.97
N LYS A 291 13.43 -6.40 -25.72
CA LYS A 291 14.41 -7.46 -25.47
C LYS A 291 15.06 -7.36 -24.09
N LEU A 292 15.43 -6.15 -23.63
CA LEU A 292 16.01 -5.94 -22.30
C LEU A 292 15.00 -6.32 -21.21
N VAL A 293 13.76 -5.89 -21.35
CA VAL A 293 12.70 -6.20 -20.39
C VAL A 293 12.39 -7.69 -20.36
N ILE A 294 12.25 -8.36 -21.50
CA ILE A 294 12.01 -9.81 -21.56
C ILE A 294 13.15 -10.59 -20.90
N ASN A 295 14.40 -10.18 -21.12
CA ASN A 295 15.55 -10.79 -20.46
C ASN A 295 15.50 -10.60 -18.93
N ALA A 296 15.07 -9.44 -18.45
CA ALA A 296 14.88 -9.19 -17.02
C ALA A 296 13.73 -10.03 -16.43
N LEU A 297 12.61 -10.18 -17.17
CA LEU A 297 11.50 -11.05 -16.80
C LEU A 297 11.93 -12.52 -16.70
N CYS A 298 12.77 -13.01 -17.62
CA CYS A 298 13.32 -14.37 -17.52
C CYS A 298 14.19 -14.57 -16.27
N LYS A 299 14.97 -13.55 -15.87
CA LYS A 299 15.75 -13.58 -14.62
C LYS A 299 14.83 -13.58 -13.40
N GLU A 300 13.79 -12.74 -13.43
CA GLU A 300 12.81 -12.69 -12.34
C GLU A 300 12.01 -14.00 -12.24
N TYR A 301 11.66 -14.63 -13.34
CA TYR A 301 11.06 -15.97 -13.36
C TYR A 301 11.97 -16.99 -12.66
N TRP A 302 13.27 -16.98 -12.98
CA TRP A 302 14.25 -17.84 -12.28
C TRP A 302 14.31 -17.53 -10.78
N ASN A 303 14.24 -16.24 -10.39
CA ASN A 303 14.26 -15.87 -8.99
C ASN A 303 13.06 -16.45 -8.24
N ARG A 304 11.88 -16.44 -8.85
CA ARG A 304 10.62 -16.92 -8.25
C ARG A 304 10.56 -18.45 -8.18
N TYR A 305 10.84 -19.11 -9.31
CA TYR A 305 10.54 -20.53 -9.48
C TYR A 305 11.76 -21.45 -9.46
N LYS A 306 12.98 -20.88 -9.47
CA LYS A 306 14.24 -21.61 -9.58
C LYS A 306 14.32 -22.53 -10.82
N ALA A 307 13.60 -22.16 -11.88
CA ALA A 307 13.51 -22.84 -13.17
C ALA A 307 13.54 -21.81 -14.30
N SER A 308 13.97 -22.21 -15.49
CA SER A 308 13.84 -21.37 -16.68
C SER A 308 12.37 -21.35 -17.13
N PRO A 309 11.87 -20.21 -17.69
CA PRO A 309 10.56 -20.18 -18.29
C PRO A 309 10.47 -21.18 -19.43
N ASP A 310 9.32 -21.86 -19.55
CA ASP A 310 9.02 -22.74 -20.69
C ASP A 310 8.59 -21.94 -21.94
N ASP A 311 8.35 -22.62 -23.05
CA ASP A 311 8.01 -21.98 -24.32
C ASP A 311 6.69 -21.19 -24.20
N TYR A 312 5.72 -21.70 -23.44
CA TYR A 312 4.45 -21.01 -23.21
C TYR A 312 4.66 -19.69 -22.43
N GLN A 313 5.45 -19.73 -21.37
CA GLN A 313 5.73 -18.52 -20.59
C GLN A 313 6.56 -17.49 -21.39
N ILE A 314 7.47 -17.94 -22.24
CA ILE A 314 8.21 -17.07 -23.16
C ILE A 314 7.26 -16.40 -24.16
N GLU A 315 6.27 -17.13 -24.68
CA GLU A 315 5.24 -16.57 -25.55
C GLU A 315 4.42 -15.47 -24.84
N GLN A 316 3.99 -15.72 -23.60
CA GLN A 316 3.30 -14.71 -22.78
C GLN A 316 4.16 -13.46 -22.54
N PHE A 317 5.46 -13.62 -22.28
CA PHE A 317 6.37 -12.47 -22.16
C PHE A 317 6.51 -11.70 -23.46
N ASN A 318 6.58 -12.39 -24.61
CA ASN A 318 6.66 -11.74 -25.91
C ASN A 318 5.34 -11.01 -26.29
N GLU A 319 4.18 -11.50 -25.86
CA GLU A 319 2.89 -10.82 -26.06
C GLU A 319 2.78 -9.60 -25.15
N GLY A 320 3.00 -9.75 -23.85
CA GLY A 320 2.73 -8.70 -22.87
C GLY A 320 3.87 -7.70 -22.63
N ALA A 321 5.09 -7.97 -23.14
CA ALA A 321 6.25 -7.07 -23.11
C ALA A 321 6.93 -6.97 -24.50
N GLY A 322 6.22 -7.28 -25.59
CA GLY A 322 6.68 -7.17 -26.97
C GLY A 322 6.75 -5.72 -27.46
N GLU A 323 7.04 -5.57 -28.77
CA GLU A 323 7.36 -4.31 -29.43
C GLU A 323 6.11 -3.42 -29.66
N ASP A 324 5.37 -3.14 -28.58
CA ASP A 324 4.25 -2.20 -28.54
C ASP A 324 4.39 -1.27 -27.32
N TRP A 325 4.33 0.03 -27.53
CA TRP A 325 4.41 1.02 -26.44
C TRP A 325 3.34 0.84 -25.38
N SER A 326 2.18 0.31 -25.72
CA SER A 326 1.09 0.05 -24.79
C SER A 326 1.48 -1.00 -23.71
N ASN A 327 2.42 -1.89 -24.03
CA ASN A 327 2.95 -2.88 -23.07
C ASN A 327 3.78 -2.26 -21.95
N PHE A 328 4.32 -1.07 -22.19
CA PHE A 328 5.20 -0.35 -21.25
C PHE A 328 4.53 0.90 -20.64
N ARG A 329 3.21 0.96 -20.62
CA ARG A 329 2.45 2.11 -20.09
C ARG A 329 2.68 2.33 -18.59
N SER A 330 2.95 1.25 -17.84
CA SER A 330 3.20 1.31 -16.40
C SER A 330 4.70 1.20 -16.14
N TYR A 331 5.34 2.35 -15.97
CA TYR A 331 6.76 2.44 -15.66
C TYR A 331 7.03 3.56 -14.66
N LEU A 332 8.13 3.43 -13.92
CA LEU A 332 8.61 4.43 -12.98
C LEU A 332 10.05 4.83 -13.31
N ILE A 333 10.36 6.07 -13.01
CA ILE A 333 11.73 6.57 -13.04
C ILE A 333 12.32 6.33 -11.65
N GLY A 334 13.18 5.30 -11.55
CA GLY A 334 13.94 5.01 -10.34
C GLY A 334 15.28 5.75 -10.32
N LYS A 335 15.99 5.65 -9.22
CA LYS A 335 17.30 6.26 -9.07
C LYS A 335 18.36 5.62 -9.97
N GLU A 336 18.33 4.31 -10.11
CA GLU A 336 19.36 3.53 -10.81
C GLU A 336 18.91 3.03 -12.20
N GLY A 337 17.58 3.07 -12.48
CA GLY A 337 17.01 2.52 -13.71
C GLY A 337 15.56 2.89 -13.92
N LEU A 338 14.99 2.39 -15.02
CA LEU A 338 13.56 2.40 -15.28
C LEU A 338 12.95 1.11 -14.72
N ILE A 339 11.87 1.25 -13.97
CA ILE A 339 11.14 0.14 -13.37
C ILE A 339 9.86 -0.07 -14.17
N PHE A 340 9.67 -1.26 -14.74
CA PHE A 340 8.48 -1.64 -15.49
C PHE A 340 7.58 -2.52 -14.62
N LEU A 341 6.29 -2.17 -14.56
CA LEU A 341 5.29 -2.85 -13.74
C LEU A 341 4.25 -3.47 -14.67
N PHE A 342 4.04 -4.77 -14.53
CA PHE A 342 3.08 -5.54 -15.31
C PHE A 342 2.01 -6.07 -14.37
N SER A 343 0.77 -5.65 -14.61
CA SER A 343 -0.38 -6.07 -13.81
C SER A 343 -0.68 -7.57 -14.01
N PRO A 344 -1.41 -8.22 -13.10
CA PRO A 344 -1.89 -9.58 -13.33
C PRO A 344 -2.59 -9.73 -14.68
N TYR A 345 -2.47 -10.88 -15.29
CA TYR A 345 -2.94 -11.22 -16.64
C TYR A 345 -2.19 -10.58 -17.82
N GLN A 346 -1.26 -9.64 -17.59
CA GLN A 346 -0.48 -9.08 -18.70
C GLN A 346 0.61 -10.04 -19.19
N LEU A 347 1.28 -10.75 -18.27
CA LEU A 347 2.41 -11.65 -18.57
C LEU A 347 2.20 -13.10 -18.14
N SER A 348 1.19 -13.36 -17.33
CA SER A 348 0.90 -14.68 -16.77
C SER A 348 -0.48 -14.70 -16.11
N SER A 349 -0.86 -15.81 -15.49
CA SER A 349 -2.12 -15.94 -14.76
C SER A 349 -2.18 -15.03 -13.53
N PHE A 350 -3.40 -14.80 -13.01
CA PHE A 350 -3.60 -14.06 -11.76
C PHE A 350 -2.86 -14.70 -10.58
N ALA A 351 -2.73 -16.02 -10.57
CA ALA A 351 -2.06 -16.76 -9.50
C ALA A 351 -0.56 -16.43 -9.38
N ASP A 352 0.07 -16.03 -10.48
CA ASP A 352 1.48 -15.62 -10.51
C ASP A 352 1.68 -14.17 -10.03
N GLY A 353 0.57 -13.41 -9.90
CA GLY A 353 0.58 -12.02 -9.48
C GLY A 353 1.11 -11.05 -10.54
N SER A 354 1.59 -9.91 -10.08
CA SER A 354 2.24 -8.90 -10.92
C SER A 354 3.73 -9.19 -11.11
N TRP A 355 4.28 -8.62 -12.19
CA TRP A 355 5.71 -8.68 -12.47
C TRP A 355 6.31 -7.27 -12.45
N ILE A 356 7.44 -7.14 -11.76
CA ILE A 356 8.16 -5.86 -11.64
C ILE A 356 9.62 -6.13 -11.97
N VAL A 357 10.16 -5.38 -12.91
CA VAL A 357 11.57 -5.50 -13.32
C VAL A 357 12.19 -4.12 -13.47
N GLU A 358 13.40 -3.96 -12.99
CA GLU A 358 14.21 -2.75 -13.16
C GLU A 358 15.25 -2.98 -14.25
N ILE A 359 15.34 -2.02 -15.17
CA ILE A 359 16.39 -1.99 -16.21
C ILE A 359 17.32 -0.82 -15.88
N PRO A 360 18.56 -1.11 -15.49
CA PRO A 360 19.54 -0.08 -15.15
C PRO A 360 19.79 0.88 -16.32
N TYR A 361 20.00 2.16 -16.03
CA TYR A 361 20.29 3.18 -17.07
C TYR A 361 21.53 2.82 -17.91
N TYR A 362 22.49 2.11 -17.31
CA TYR A 362 23.66 1.62 -18.03
C TYR A 362 23.29 0.70 -19.19
N ASP A 363 22.30 -0.18 -19.00
CA ASP A 363 21.84 -1.12 -20.03
C ASP A 363 20.95 -0.41 -21.08
N LEU A 364 20.30 0.69 -20.68
CA LEU A 364 19.43 1.51 -21.53
C LEU A 364 20.18 2.58 -22.35
N ARG A 365 21.46 2.81 -22.12
CA ARG A 365 22.21 3.97 -22.65
C ARG A 365 22.06 4.22 -24.16
N GLU A 366 21.97 3.16 -24.97
CA GLU A 366 21.78 3.27 -26.43
C GLU A 366 20.32 3.58 -26.82
N CYS A 367 19.38 3.28 -25.92
CA CYS A 367 17.95 3.53 -26.10
C CYS A 367 17.53 4.91 -25.64
N LEU A 368 18.34 5.60 -24.81
CA LEU A 368 17.97 6.88 -24.20
C LEU A 368 17.98 8.02 -25.22
N GLN A 369 17.00 8.94 -25.09
CA GLN A 369 16.98 10.20 -25.83
C GLN A 369 18.19 11.06 -25.42
N ASP A 370 18.87 11.67 -26.41
CA ASP A 370 20.08 12.46 -26.15
C ASP A 370 19.76 13.72 -25.30
N ASP A 371 18.61 14.38 -25.55
CA ASP A 371 18.11 15.55 -24.82
C ASP A 371 16.82 15.25 -24.05
N GLY A 372 16.63 14.00 -23.63
CA GLY A 372 15.40 13.53 -22.99
C GLY A 372 15.31 13.81 -21.50
N ALA A 373 14.17 13.42 -20.91
CA ALA A 373 13.90 13.58 -19.48
C ALA A 373 14.91 12.84 -18.58
N TYR A 374 15.64 11.85 -19.09
CA TYR A 374 16.73 11.20 -18.38
C TYR A 374 17.82 12.18 -17.91
N ASN A 375 18.09 13.24 -18.69
CA ASN A 375 19.10 14.24 -18.31
C ASN A 375 18.76 15.00 -17.02
N LEU A 376 17.51 14.93 -16.55
CA LEU A 376 17.10 15.47 -15.25
C LEU A 376 17.71 14.73 -14.07
N LEU A 377 17.97 13.43 -14.25
CA LEU A 377 18.55 12.56 -13.21
C LEU A 377 20.06 12.73 -13.07
N ILE A 378 20.75 13.04 -14.17
CA ILE A 378 22.21 13.13 -14.21
C ILE A 378 22.74 14.56 -14.08
N SER A 379 21.89 15.56 -14.20
CA SER A 379 22.29 16.96 -14.04
C SER A 379 22.58 17.27 -12.57
N PRO A 380 23.77 17.74 -12.20
CA PRO A 380 24.01 18.17 -10.83
C PRO A 380 23.06 19.33 -10.52
N THR A 381 22.38 19.25 -9.40
CA THR A 381 21.62 20.35 -8.82
C THR A 381 22.57 21.53 -8.57
N THR A 382 22.54 22.56 -9.41
CA THR A 382 23.26 23.83 -9.19
C THR A 382 22.59 24.65 -8.09
#